data_e89e8096fc372f0c2dbc9ef5c3ce5fd8
#
_entry.id   e89e8096fc372f0c2dbc9ef5c3ce5fd8
#
_cell.length_a   1.000
_cell.length_b   1.000
_cell.length_c   1.000
_cell.angle_alpha   90.00
_cell.angle_beta   90.00
_cell.angle_gamma   90.00
#
_symmetry.space_group_name_H-M   'P 1'
#
loop_
_entity.id
_entity.type
_entity.pdbx_description
1 polymer ?
#
loop_
_entity_poly.entity_id
_entity_poly.type
_entity_poly.pdbx_seq_one_letter_code
_entity_poly.pdbx_strand_id
1 'polypeptide(L)'
;MKALLIGRQPPLEHQYVSEDFEGVVVGSLTLAQALGAYPQELLEALAKGLPVVAYEPGFPKAEGNRALGASLAARRRELKNWGVRFVTGQEKRLITAEEARRMVSQGKRPAPGAVLTPLAKEILNR
;
A
#
# COMPACT_ATOMS: atom_id res chain seq x y z
N MET A 1 -3.16 7.79 11.27
CA MET A 1 -4.39 8.26 10.60
C MET A 1 -5.58 7.50 11.15
N LYS A 2 -6.67 8.20 11.42
CA LYS A 2 -7.93 7.55 11.73
C LYS A 2 -8.56 7.07 10.43
N ALA A 3 -8.71 5.78 10.27
CA ALA A 3 -9.14 5.18 9.01
C ALA A 3 -10.31 4.21 9.18
N LEU A 4 -11.18 4.19 8.19
CA LEU A 4 -12.17 3.13 8.06
C LEU A 4 -11.48 1.90 7.46
N LEU A 5 -11.66 0.75 8.10
CA LEU A 5 -11.09 -0.51 7.60
C LEU A 5 -12.09 -1.23 6.70
N ILE A 6 -11.63 -1.64 5.52
CA ILE A 6 -12.36 -2.51 4.60
C ILE A 6 -11.63 -3.84 4.51
N GLY A 7 -12.33 -4.93 4.78
CA GLY A 7 -11.75 -6.27 4.76
C GLY A 7 -10.93 -6.60 5.99
N ARG A 8 -9.87 -7.38 5.82
CA ARG A 8 -9.01 -7.81 6.93
C ARG A 8 -8.10 -6.69 7.40
N GLN A 9 -7.80 -6.65 8.70
CA GLN A 9 -6.86 -5.70 9.23
C GLN A 9 -5.44 -6.04 8.76
N PRO A 10 -4.79 -5.16 8.00
CA PRO A 10 -3.43 -5.40 7.53
C PRO A 10 -2.41 -5.03 8.61
N PRO A 11 -1.14 -5.47 8.49
CA PRO A 11 -0.08 -5.09 9.41
C PRO A 11 0.44 -3.68 9.15
N LEU A 12 -0.46 -2.71 9.22
CA LEU A 12 -0.18 -1.28 9.03
C LEU A 12 -0.56 -0.51 10.28
N GLU A 13 0.21 0.53 10.60
CA GLU A 13 -0.03 1.35 11.78
C GLU A 13 -1.07 2.44 11.52
N HIS A 14 -2.35 2.10 11.70
CA HIS A 14 -3.44 3.06 11.63
C HIS A 14 -4.41 2.80 12.78
N GLN A 15 -5.11 3.85 13.17
CA GLN A 15 -6.21 3.73 14.10
C GLN A 15 -7.49 3.48 13.29
N TYR A 16 -8.10 2.32 13.46
CA TYR A 16 -9.32 1.98 12.73
C TYR A 16 -10.56 2.41 13.51
N VAL A 17 -11.43 3.15 12.84
CA VAL A 17 -12.67 3.69 13.41
C VAL A 17 -13.81 3.49 12.43
N SER A 18 -15.04 3.51 12.94
CA SER A 18 -16.24 3.37 12.10
C SER A 18 -16.89 4.72 11.74
N GLU A 19 -16.49 5.79 12.45
CA GLU A 19 -17.01 7.13 12.25
C GLU A 19 -15.88 8.15 12.36
N ASP A 20 -16.08 9.32 11.76
CA ASP A 20 -15.11 10.43 11.80
C ASP A 20 -13.70 10.05 11.33
N PHE A 21 -13.64 9.19 10.32
CA PHE A 21 -12.37 8.79 9.73
C PHE A 21 -11.85 9.83 8.72
N GLU A 22 -10.53 9.92 8.67
CA GLU A 22 -9.81 10.85 7.77
C GLU A 22 -9.46 10.19 6.42
N GLY A 23 -9.55 8.88 6.35
CA GLY A 23 -9.21 8.11 5.17
C GLY A 23 -9.72 6.69 5.26
N VAL A 24 -9.36 5.87 4.30
CA VAL A 24 -9.79 4.47 4.21
C VAL A 24 -8.57 3.57 4.02
N VAL A 25 -8.55 2.45 4.74
CA VAL A 25 -7.56 1.39 4.54
C VAL A 25 -8.28 0.15 4.04
N VAL A 26 -7.91 -0.30 2.86
CA VAL A 26 -8.42 -1.54 2.25
C VAL A 26 -7.44 -2.65 2.57
N GLY A 27 -7.74 -3.43 3.59
CA GLY A 27 -6.89 -4.55 4.02
C GLY A 27 -7.01 -5.77 3.12
N SER A 28 -8.21 -6.01 2.59
CA SER A 28 -8.46 -7.09 1.62
C SER A 28 -9.73 -6.83 0.82
N LEU A 29 -9.82 -7.41 -0.35
CA LEU A 29 -11.03 -7.44 -1.17
C LEU A 29 -11.33 -8.87 -1.58
N THR A 30 -12.61 -9.19 -1.77
CA THR A 30 -13.01 -10.45 -2.42
C THR A 30 -12.74 -10.35 -3.93
N LEU A 31 -12.77 -11.48 -4.61
CA LEU A 31 -12.58 -11.51 -6.06
C LEU A 31 -13.62 -10.65 -6.78
N ALA A 32 -14.89 -10.75 -6.39
CA ALA A 32 -15.97 -9.94 -6.97
C ALA A 32 -15.73 -8.44 -6.72
N GLN A 33 -15.34 -8.06 -5.53
CA GLN A 33 -15.03 -6.67 -5.19
C GLN A 33 -13.87 -6.14 -6.03
N ALA A 34 -12.82 -6.92 -6.19
CA ALA A 34 -11.64 -6.52 -6.97
C ALA A 34 -11.92 -6.43 -8.48
N LEU A 35 -12.98 -7.08 -8.96
CA LEU A 35 -13.40 -7.04 -10.37
C LEU A 35 -14.40 -5.94 -10.69
N GLY A 36 -14.72 -5.07 -9.75
CA GLY A 36 -15.55 -3.90 -9.98
C GLY A 36 -16.72 -3.73 -9.01
N ALA A 37 -17.03 -4.75 -8.21
CA ALA A 37 -18.05 -4.64 -7.15
C ALA A 37 -17.48 -3.95 -5.91
N TYR A 38 -16.88 -2.78 -6.09
CA TYR A 38 -16.19 -2.06 -5.03
C TYR A 38 -17.17 -1.72 -3.88
N PRO A 39 -16.70 -1.81 -2.62
CA PRO A 39 -17.49 -1.36 -1.48
C PRO A 39 -17.92 0.11 -1.65
N GLN A 40 -19.14 0.42 -1.26
CA GLN A 40 -19.67 1.78 -1.38
C GLN A 40 -18.83 2.78 -0.59
N GLU A 41 -18.37 2.42 0.58
CA GLU A 41 -17.53 3.25 1.45
C GLU A 41 -16.24 3.65 0.75
N LEU A 42 -15.65 2.74 -0.02
CA LEU A 42 -14.46 3.01 -0.82
C LEU A 42 -14.76 4.04 -1.91
N LEU A 43 -15.84 3.85 -2.65
CA LEU A 43 -16.23 4.77 -3.71
C LEU A 43 -16.56 6.16 -3.18
N GLU A 44 -17.27 6.23 -2.05
CA GLU A 44 -17.60 7.50 -1.40
C GLU A 44 -16.35 8.25 -0.93
N ALA A 45 -15.40 7.53 -0.34
CA ALA A 45 -14.14 8.13 0.10
C ALA A 45 -13.35 8.69 -1.08
N LEU A 46 -13.27 7.96 -2.18
CA LEU A 46 -12.60 8.43 -3.40
C LEU A 46 -13.30 9.65 -3.99
N ALA A 47 -14.63 9.65 -4.00
CA ALA A 47 -15.42 10.79 -4.51
C ALA A 47 -15.20 12.04 -3.66
N LYS A 48 -14.98 11.90 -2.36
CA LYS A 48 -14.70 13.01 -1.44
C LYS A 48 -13.23 13.44 -1.45
N GLY A 49 -12.36 12.73 -2.15
CA GLY A 49 -10.93 13.01 -2.17
C GLY A 49 -10.20 12.62 -0.91
N LEU A 50 -10.74 11.71 -0.11
CA LEU A 50 -10.06 11.20 1.08
C LEU A 50 -8.90 10.29 0.69
N PRO A 51 -7.80 10.26 1.47
CA PRO A 51 -6.73 9.33 1.21
C PRO A 51 -7.20 7.89 1.37
N VAL A 52 -6.86 7.04 0.41
CA VAL A 52 -7.17 5.63 0.42
C VAL A 52 -5.88 4.84 0.23
N VAL A 53 -5.61 3.95 1.19
CA VAL A 53 -4.45 3.06 1.17
C VAL A 53 -4.96 1.63 1.04
N ALA A 54 -4.40 0.88 0.12
CA ALA A 54 -4.75 -0.52 -0.08
C ALA A 54 -3.54 -1.42 0.21
N TYR A 55 -3.77 -2.46 1.01
CA TYR A 55 -2.76 -3.45 1.31
C TYR A 55 -2.67 -4.45 0.14
N GLU A 56 -1.61 -4.35 -0.65
CA GLU A 56 -1.46 -5.14 -1.89
C GLU A 56 -1.59 -6.65 -1.69
N PRO A 57 -0.99 -7.27 -0.65
CA PRO A 57 -1.16 -8.70 -0.41
C PRO A 57 -2.60 -9.14 -0.11
N GLY A 58 -3.47 -8.20 0.26
CA GLY A 58 -4.89 -8.47 0.51
C GLY A 58 -5.75 -8.48 -0.76
N PHE A 59 -5.17 -8.18 -1.92
CA PHE A 59 -5.88 -8.24 -3.20
C PHE A 59 -5.82 -9.67 -3.76
N PRO A 60 -6.94 -10.17 -4.33
CA PRO A 60 -6.98 -11.50 -4.89
C PRO A 60 -6.10 -11.61 -6.13
N LYS A 61 -5.58 -12.81 -6.36
CA LYS A 61 -4.78 -13.15 -7.53
C LYS A 61 -5.47 -14.27 -8.30
N ALA A 62 -5.22 -14.32 -9.59
CA ALA A 62 -5.78 -15.33 -10.47
C ALA A 62 -4.67 -15.99 -11.29
N GLU A 63 -3.78 -16.71 -10.64
CA GLU A 63 -2.62 -17.33 -11.28
C GLU A 63 -3.02 -18.48 -12.21
N GLY A 64 -4.14 -19.15 -11.95
CA GLY A 64 -4.67 -20.22 -12.78
C GLY A 64 -5.50 -19.76 -13.97
N ASN A 65 -5.76 -18.49 -14.14
CA ASN A 65 -6.57 -17.94 -15.21
C ASN A 65 -5.99 -16.60 -15.70
N ARG A 66 -5.31 -16.66 -16.82
CA ARG A 66 -4.60 -15.52 -17.40
C ARG A 66 -5.50 -14.33 -17.73
N ALA A 67 -6.66 -14.60 -18.32
CA ALA A 67 -7.63 -13.57 -18.68
C ALA A 67 -8.20 -12.89 -17.45
N LEU A 68 -8.53 -13.66 -16.43
CA LEU A 68 -9.02 -13.12 -15.13
C LEU A 68 -7.92 -12.29 -14.44
N GLY A 69 -6.68 -12.77 -14.46
CA GLY A 69 -5.55 -12.03 -13.92
C GLY A 69 -5.35 -10.68 -14.62
N ALA A 70 -5.52 -10.64 -15.93
CA ALA A 70 -5.46 -9.40 -16.71
C ALA A 70 -6.58 -8.43 -16.33
N SER A 71 -7.80 -8.94 -16.10
CA SER A 71 -8.93 -8.13 -15.63
C SER A 71 -8.68 -7.54 -14.25
N LEU A 72 -8.12 -8.32 -13.33
CA LEU A 72 -7.74 -7.84 -12.00
C LEU A 72 -6.67 -6.74 -12.09
N ALA A 73 -5.68 -6.91 -12.94
CA ALA A 73 -4.64 -5.90 -13.15
C ALA A 73 -5.20 -4.60 -13.71
N ALA A 74 -6.17 -4.69 -14.62
CA ALA A 74 -6.84 -3.52 -15.19
C ALA A 74 -7.62 -2.75 -14.13
N ARG A 75 -8.36 -3.44 -13.26
CA ARG A 75 -9.09 -2.82 -12.15
C ARG A 75 -8.16 -2.18 -11.12
N ARG A 76 -7.05 -2.83 -10.83
CA ARG A 76 -6.04 -2.29 -9.93
C ARG A 76 -5.44 -0.98 -10.48
N ARG A 77 -5.18 -0.90 -11.78
CA ARG A 77 -4.75 0.32 -12.45
C ARG A 77 -5.79 1.42 -12.35
N GLU A 78 -7.06 1.08 -12.54
CA GLU A 78 -8.18 2.01 -12.40
C GLU A 78 -8.22 2.62 -10.99
N LEU A 79 -8.08 1.79 -9.95
CA LEU A 79 -8.02 2.27 -8.57
C LEU A 79 -6.84 3.21 -8.34
N LYS A 80 -5.67 2.91 -8.88
CA LYS A 80 -4.51 3.80 -8.81
C LYS A 80 -4.78 5.15 -9.47
N ASN A 81 -5.44 5.15 -10.62
CA ASN A 81 -5.81 6.36 -11.32
C ASN A 81 -6.79 7.21 -10.53
N TRP A 82 -7.62 6.59 -9.71
CA TRP A 82 -8.56 7.28 -8.82
C TRP A 82 -7.93 7.77 -7.52
N GLY A 83 -6.68 7.45 -7.28
CA GLY A 83 -5.94 7.92 -6.13
C GLY A 83 -5.67 6.89 -5.04
N VAL A 84 -5.99 5.62 -5.26
CA VAL A 84 -5.67 4.56 -4.30
C VAL A 84 -4.17 4.28 -4.30
N ARG A 85 -3.57 4.33 -3.12
CA ARG A 85 -2.16 4.02 -2.93
C ARG A 85 -2.01 2.58 -2.46
N PHE A 86 -1.32 1.77 -3.24
CA PHE A 86 -1.03 0.38 -2.87
C PHE A 86 0.26 0.29 -2.07
N VAL A 87 0.21 -0.43 -0.95
CA VAL A 87 1.36 -0.61 -0.05
C VAL A 87 1.51 -2.09 0.29
N THR A 88 2.73 -2.51 0.56
CA THR A 88 3.06 -3.90 0.88
C THR A 88 3.31 -4.14 2.37
N GLY A 89 3.22 -3.11 3.18
CA GLY A 89 3.54 -3.16 4.60
C GLY A 89 4.81 -2.40 4.92
N GLN A 90 5.28 -2.49 6.16
CA GLN A 90 6.38 -1.67 6.65
C GLN A 90 7.76 -2.27 6.45
N GLU A 91 7.82 -3.53 6.09
CA GLU A 91 8.98 -4.34 6.41
C GLU A 91 10.18 -4.12 5.50
N LYS A 92 10.02 -3.55 4.33
CA LYS A 92 11.11 -3.53 3.35
C LYS A 92 11.13 -2.24 2.56
N ARG A 93 11.37 -1.16 3.24
CA ARG A 93 11.66 0.09 2.56
C ARG A 93 13.01 -0.05 1.86
N LEU A 94 13.04 0.15 0.55
CA LEU A 94 14.26 0.14 -0.23
C LEU A 94 15.05 1.43 0.02
N ILE A 95 16.28 1.31 0.49
CA ILE A 95 17.18 2.44 0.69
C ILE A 95 18.08 2.56 -0.53
N THR A 96 17.95 3.65 -1.26
CA THR A 96 18.81 3.95 -2.42
C THR A 96 20.13 4.58 -1.96
N ALA A 97 21.12 4.64 -2.87
CA ALA A 97 22.41 5.27 -2.56
C ALA A 97 22.27 6.74 -2.14
N GLU A 98 21.35 7.46 -2.78
CA GLU A 98 21.08 8.85 -2.45
C GLU A 98 20.50 9.02 -1.05
N GLU A 99 19.55 8.18 -0.67
CA GLU A 99 19.00 8.17 0.68
C GLU A 99 20.05 7.79 1.72
N ALA A 100 20.92 6.81 1.39
CA ALA A 100 22.01 6.40 2.28
C ALA A 100 22.97 7.55 2.56
N ARG A 101 23.34 8.32 1.54
CA ARG A 101 24.19 9.51 1.70
C ARG A 101 23.55 10.56 2.60
N ARG A 102 22.25 10.78 2.42
CA ARG A 102 21.49 11.70 3.25
C ARG A 102 21.45 11.25 4.71
N MET A 103 21.25 9.95 4.94
CA MET A 103 21.24 9.37 6.30
C MET A 103 22.59 9.53 7.00
N VAL A 104 23.68 9.24 6.30
CA VAL A 104 25.05 9.41 6.83
C VAL A 104 25.33 10.88 7.17
N SER A 105 24.94 11.78 6.28
CA SER A 105 25.09 13.23 6.48
C SER A 105 24.32 13.74 7.71
N GLN A 106 23.20 13.13 8.03
CA GLN A 106 22.34 13.51 9.15
C GLN A 106 22.63 12.68 10.43
N GLY A 107 23.57 11.76 10.38
CA GLY A 107 23.84 10.85 11.49
C GLY A 107 22.75 9.83 11.73
N LYS A 108 21.90 9.58 10.75
CA LYS A 108 20.80 8.61 10.84
C LYS A 108 21.20 7.25 10.30
N ARG A 109 20.53 6.21 10.78
CA ARG A 109 20.70 4.85 10.29
C ARG A 109 19.39 4.34 9.70
N PRO A 110 19.44 3.37 8.74
CA PRO A 110 18.21 2.81 8.18
C PRO A 110 17.40 2.09 9.26
N ALA A 111 16.08 2.08 9.08
CA ALA A 111 15.19 1.36 9.96
C ALA A 111 15.47 -0.15 9.91
N PRO A 112 15.25 -0.90 11.02
CA PRO A 112 15.38 -2.35 11.01
C PRO A 112 14.51 -2.98 9.92
N GLY A 113 15.05 -3.94 9.17
CA GLY A 113 14.35 -4.59 8.08
C GLY A 113 14.37 -3.87 6.74
N ALA A 114 14.96 -2.67 6.65
CA ALA A 114 15.10 -1.97 5.39
C ALA A 114 16.02 -2.73 4.43
N VAL A 115 15.65 -2.77 3.15
CA VAL A 115 16.45 -3.38 2.10
C VAL A 115 17.34 -2.32 1.47
N LEU A 116 18.66 -2.57 1.48
CA LEU A 116 19.64 -1.65 0.92
C LEU A 116 20.05 -2.09 -0.49
N THR A 117 20.18 -1.13 -1.40
CA THR A 117 20.87 -1.41 -2.67
C THR A 117 22.35 -1.68 -2.39
N PRO A 118 23.07 -2.39 -3.27
CA PRO A 118 24.50 -2.65 -3.06
C PRO A 118 25.32 -1.37 -2.83
N LEU A 119 25.04 -0.33 -3.59
CA LEU A 119 25.75 0.95 -3.45
C LEU A 119 25.40 1.67 -2.13
N ALA A 120 24.14 1.61 -1.70
CA ALA A 120 23.72 2.18 -0.42
C ALA A 120 24.41 1.48 0.75
N LYS A 121 24.51 0.15 0.70
CA LYS A 121 25.19 -0.68 1.68
C LYS A 121 26.65 -0.29 1.82
N GLU A 122 27.34 -0.09 0.72
CA GLU A 122 28.73 0.34 0.66
C GLU A 122 28.92 1.72 1.32
N ILE A 123 28.04 2.66 1.05
CA ILE A 123 28.06 4.00 1.63
C ILE A 123 27.84 3.96 3.15
N LEU A 124 26.91 3.16 3.63
CA LEU A 124 26.58 3.07 5.05
C LEU A 124 27.62 2.31 5.87
N ASN A 125 28.43 1.46 5.23
CA ASN A 125 29.46 0.67 5.89
C ASN A 125 30.86 1.32 5.86
N ARG A 126 30.98 2.51 5.37
CA ARG A 126 32.27 3.24 5.35
C ARG A 126 32.70 3.75 6.71
#